data_597683c9c582699e3a4266997164ebda
#
_entry.id   597683c9c582699e3a4266997164ebda
#
_cell.length_a   1.000
_cell.length_b   1.000
_cell.length_c   1.000
_cell.angle_alpha   90.00
_cell.angle_beta   90.00
_cell.angle_gamma   90.00
#
_symmetry.space_group_name_H-M   'P 1'
#
loop_
_entity.id
_entity.type
_entity.pdbx_description
1 polymer ?
#
loop_
_entity_poly.entity_id
_entity_poly.type
_entity_poly.pdbx_seq_one_letter_code
_entity_poly.pdbx_strand_id
1 'polypeptide(L)'
;QAQVDQAEAQVRIQQIAIERQRLLIDTLSDRFERQEKMFAQNLVDEDSFEALKSELALARVDLRSLQESLAQGRAALNQSEELLAKTRITSPIDGVVIQVDVKVGETVIAGTTNIPGSTMMVIADPSETLTEVQVDEADIAQVRVGQRADVFTAAFPDTPLTGTIQSIASVARQTPGQASLSFLVKILMDKQDTMRIRPGMSVRADIYTESSDETLAVPVQAVLYDEVIDQEEEGAEEQSYVFVMQDGKTVRRNVEVGISSDSDQEIRSGLEEGELVISGPYRVLRHLTEGEDVEVADPDNDSEDDSD
;
A
#
# COMPACT_ATOMS: atom_id res chain seq x y z
N GLN A 1 14.04 -32.68 14.09
CA GLN A 1 15.37 -33.14 13.75
C GLN A 1 15.44 -34.69 13.80
N ALA A 2 15.15 -35.35 14.93
CA ALA A 2 15.27 -36.81 15.07
C ALA A 2 14.52 -37.63 13.98
N GLN A 3 13.36 -37.14 13.51
CA GLN A 3 12.62 -37.78 12.43
C GLN A 3 13.34 -37.68 11.07
N VAL A 4 13.99 -36.57 10.80
CA VAL A 4 14.82 -36.38 9.60
C VAL A 4 16.00 -37.32 9.65
N ASP A 5 16.73 -37.35 10.78
CA ASP A 5 17.88 -38.22 10.97
C ASP A 5 17.53 -39.70 10.80
N GLN A 6 16.36 -40.13 11.27
CA GLN A 6 15.83 -41.49 11.08
C GLN A 6 15.51 -41.77 9.60
N ALA A 7 14.84 -40.83 8.90
CA ALA A 7 14.52 -41.02 7.49
C ALA A 7 15.77 -41.04 6.61
N GLU A 8 16.79 -40.22 6.91
CA GLU A 8 18.09 -40.26 6.23
C GLU A 8 18.80 -41.62 6.45
N ALA A 9 18.80 -42.14 7.68
CA ALA A 9 19.37 -43.47 7.95
C ALA A 9 18.68 -44.56 7.13
N GLN A 10 17.36 -44.51 6.98
CA GLN A 10 16.60 -45.44 6.16
C GLN A 10 16.97 -45.33 4.67
N VAL A 11 17.11 -44.14 4.12
CA VAL A 11 17.56 -43.90 2.75
C VAL A 11 18.96 -44.48 2.53
N ARG A 12 19.91 -44.30 3.48
CA ARG A 12 21.25 -44.88 3.41
C ARG A 12 21.23 -46.42 3.37
N ILE A 13 20.38 -47.05 4.18
CA ILE A 13 20.23 -48.52 4.19
C ILE A 13 19.72 -49.00 2.83
N GLN A 14 18.75 -48.35 2.24
CA GLN A 14 18.20 -48.69 0.93
C GLN A 14 19.24 -48.50 -0.19
N GLN A 15 20.06 -47.46 -0.13
CA GLN A 15 21.17 -47.24 -1.07
C GLN A 15 22.18 -48.38 -1.02
N ILE A 16 22.57 -48.81 0.20
CA ILE A 16 23.48 -49.94 0.37
C ILE A 16 22.88 -51.27 -0.16
N ALA A 17 21.55 -51.46 0.00
CA ALA A 17 20.87 -52.63 -0.54
C ALA A 17 20.90 -52.64 -2.08
N ILE A 18 20.71 -51.48 -2.73
CA ILE A 18 20.83 -51.33 -4.19
C ILE A 18 22.27 -51.62 -4.66
N GLU A 19 23.27 -51.10 -3.95
CA GLU A 19 24.68 -51.37 -4.28
C GLU A 19 25.00 -52.84 -4.22
N ARG A 20 24.58 -53.53 -3.17
CA ARG A 20 24.72 -54.98 -3.05
C ARG A 20 24.06 -55.74 -4.19
N GLN A 21 22.82 -55.33 -4.58
CA GLN A 21 22.08 -55.97 -5.67
C GLN A 21 22.77 -55.76 -6.99
N ARG A 22 23.36 -54.59 -7.24
CA ARG A 22 24.16 -54.31 -8.48
C ARG A 22 25.37 -55.23 -8.57
N LEU A 23 26.12 -55.41 -7.48
CA LEU A 23 27.25 -56.34 -7.44
C LEU A 23 26.82 -57.79 -7.74
N LEU A 24 25.63 -58.21 -7.24
CA LEU A 24 25.08 -59.52 -7.59
C LEU A 24 24.75 -59.61 -9.06
N ILE A 25 24.13 -58.61 -9.64
CA ILE A 25 23.81 -58.56 -11.10
C ILE A 25 25.08 -58.60 -11.92
N ASP A 26 26.10 -57.86 -11.57
CA ASP A 26 27.40 -57.88 -12.28
C ASP A 26 28.01 -59.30 -12.25
N THR A 27 28.02 -59.94 -11.09
CA THR A 27 28.52 -61.33 -10.96
C THR A 27 27.71 -62.31 -11.81
N LEU A 28 26.39 -62.21 -11.81
CA LEU A 28 25.50 -63.04 -12.61
C LEU A 28 25.64 -62.74 -14.14
N SER A 29 25.81 -61.46 -14.47
CA SER A 29 26.04 -61.05 -15.85
C SER A 29 27.35 -61.62 -16.40
N ASP A 30 28.43 -61.57 -15.63
CA ASP A 30 29.71 -62.20 -16.03
C ASP A 30 29.63 -63.71 -16.16
N ARG A 31 28.86 -64.39 -15.30
CA ARG A 31 28.59 -65.83 -15.45
C ARG A 31 27.75 -66.11 -16.68
N PHE A 32 26.74 -65.36 -16.93
CA PHE A 32 25.86 -65.49 -18.09
C PHE A 32 26.63 -65.33 -19.41
N GLU A 33 27.47 -64.29 -19.51
CA GLU A 33 28.31 -64.09 -20.71
C GLU A 33 29.25 -65.28 -20.98
N ARG A 34 29.85 -65.82 -19.94
CA ARG A 34 30.70 -67.04 -20.08
C ARG A 34 29.86 -68.26 -20.52
N GLN A 35 28.70 -68.47 -19.91
CA GLN A 35 27.81 -69.59 -20.21
C GLN A 35 27.19 -69.48 -21.61
N GLU A 36 26.87 -68.30 -22.07
CA GLU A 36 26.41 -68.02 -23.42
C GLU A 36 27.44 -68.42 -24.48
N LYS A 37 28.75 -68.10 -24.25
CA LYS A 37 29.84 -68.55 -25.13
C LYS A 37 30.01 -70.06 -25.15
N MET A 38 29.83 -70.72 -23.97
CA MET A 38 29.89 -72.18 -23.87
C MET A 38 28.70 -72.87 -24.51
N PHE A 39 27.49 -72.32 -24.37
CA PHE A 39 26.26 -72.80 -24.98
C PHE A 39 26.36 -72.72 -26.53
N ALA A 40 26.88 -71.62 -27.07
CA ALA A 40 27.13 -71.50 -28.50
C ALA A 40 28.09 -72.55 -29.06
N GLN A 41 28.90 -73.15 -28.21
CA GLN A 41 29.83 -74.27 -28.58
C GLN A 41 29.28 -75.66 -28.23
N ASN A 42 28.00 -75.76 -27.81
CA ASN A 42 27.36 -77.00 -27.35
C ASN A 42 28.06 -77.70 -26.18
N LEU A 43 28.69 -76.91 -25.29
CA LEU A 43 29.42 -77.40 -24.11
C LEU A 43 28.57 -77.38 -22.84
N VAL A 44 27.38 -76.84 -22.87
CA VAL A 44 26.45 -76.71 -21.72
C VAL A 44 25.03 -77.03 -22.20
N ASP A 45 24.23 -77.64 -21.35
CA ASP A 45 22.82 -77.99 -21.60
C ASP A 45 21.92 -76.75 -21.59
N GLU A 46 20.81 -76.83 -22.32
CA GLU A 46 19.83 -75.74 -22.48
C GLU A 46 19.16 -75.38 -21.14
N ASP A 47 18.82 -76.36 -20.32
CA ASP A 47 18.19 -76.16 -19.01
C ASP A 47 19.05 -75.31 -18.07
N SER A 48 20.37 -75.55 -18.03
CA SER A 48 21.33 -74.79 -17.20
C SER A 48 21.47 -73.35 -17.73
N PHE A 49 21.45 -73.13 -19.06
CA PHE A 49 21.50 -71.81 -19.66
C PHE A 49 20.25 -70.99 -19.38
N GLU A 50 19.04 -71.57 -19.58
CA GLU A 50 17.76 -70.90 -19.30
C GLU A 50 17.57 -70.63 -17.78
N ALA A 51 18.07 -71.53 -16.90
CA ALA A 51 18.04 -71.28 -15.46
C ALA A 51 18.86 -70.05 -15.06
N LEU A 52 20.11 -69.89 -15.59
CA LEU A 52 20.95 -68.72 -15.29
C LEU A 52 20.36 -67.42 -15.87
N LYS A 53 19.76 -67.48 -17.09
CA LYS A 53 19.08 -66.38 -17.73
C LYS A 53 17.89 -65.88 -16.86
N SER A 54 17.13 -66.84 -16.33
CA SER A 54 15.99 -66.54 -15.44
C SER A 54 16.47 -65.93 -14.10
N GLU A 55 17.54 -66.43 -13.53
CA GLU A 55 18.17 -65.92 -12.32
C GLU A 55 18.62 -64.46 -12.51
N LEU A 56 19.32 -64.15 -13.62
CA LEU A 56 19.73 -62.78 -13.97
C LEU A 56 18.50 -61.86 -14.17
N ALA A 57 17.45 -62.37 -14.81
CA ALA A 57 16.23 -61.60 -15.01
C ALA A 57 15.53 -61.26 -13.68
N LEU A 58 15.44 -62.23 -12.77
CA LEU A 58 14.91 -62.00 -11.41
C LEU A 58 15.72 -60.98 -10.63
N ALA A 59 17.08 -61.12 -10.65
CA ALA A 59 17.93 -60.17 -9.98
C ALA A 59 17.77 -58.72 -10.46
N ARG A 60 17.47 -58.51 -11.77
CA ARG A 60 17.16 -57.22 -12.33
C ARG A 60 15.79 -56.68 -11.89
N VAL A 61 14.80 -57.54 -11.73
CA VAL A 61 13.48 -57.15 -11.17
C VAL A 61 13.63 -56.75 -9.71
N ASP A 62 14.42 -57.48 -8.91
CA ASP A 62 14.72 -57.16 -7.53
C ASP A 62 15.41 -55.77 -7.42
N LEU A 63 16.36 -55.47 -8.31
CA LEU A 63 16.98 -54.15 -8.36
C LEU A 63 15.94 -53.04 -8.57
N ARG A 64 15.00 -53.25 -9.49
CA ARG A 64 13.92 -52.28 -9.74
C ARG A 64 13.04 -52.09 -8.50
N SER A 65 12.68 -53.19 -7.82
CA SER A 65 11.91 -53.12 -6.55
C SER A 65 12.65 -52.33 -5.45
N LEU A 66 14.00 -52.52 -5.33
CA LEU A 66 14.80 -51.76 -4.40
C LEU A 66 14.89 -50.26 -4.78
N GLN A 67 14.94 -49.98 -6.09
CA GLN A 67 14.92 -48.59 -6.57
C GLN A 67 13.60 -47.85 -6.22
N GLU A 68 12.46 -48.56 -6.40
CA GLU A 68 11.15 -48.01 -6.00
C GLU A 68 11.07 -47.83 -4.49
N SER A 69 11.59 -48.77 -3.70
CA SER A 69 11.68 -48.60 -2.26
C SER A 69 12.54 -47.39 -1.85
N LEU A 70 13.67 -47.17 -2.54
CA LEU A 70 14.49 -45.96 -2.31
C LEU A 70 13.71 -44.67 -2.67
N ALA A 71 12.95 -44.67 -3.77
CA ALA A 71 12.13 -43.51 -4.14
C ALA A 71 11.09 -43.21 -3.04
N GLN A 72 10.46 -44.25 -2.47
CA GLN A 72 9.53 -44.08 -1.35
C GLN A 72 10.24 -43.57 -0.10
N GLY A 73 11.45 -44.09 0.22
CA GLY A 73 12.24 -43.60 1.35
C GLY A 73 12.62 -42.12 1.22
N ARG A 74 12.99 -41.70 0.02
CA ARG A 74 13.28 -40.27 -0.28
C ARG A 74 12.06 -39.37 -0.14
N ALA A 75 10.89 -39.83 -0.57
CA ALA A 75 9.65 -39.09 -0.37
C ALA A 75 9.32 -38.89 1.12
N ALA A 76 9.54 -39.90 1.95
CA ALA A 76 9.36 -39.81 3.39
C ALA A 76 10.41 -38.89 4.06
N LEU A 77 11.65 -38.86 3.57
CA LEU A 77 12.68 -37.92 4.01
C LEU A 77 12.26 -36.47 3.68
N ASN A 78 11.89 -36.19 2.44
CA ASN A 78 11.42 -34.85 2.02
C ASN A 78 10.24 -34.36 2.88
N GLN A 79 9.29 -35.26 3.18
CA GLN A 79 8.17 -34.91 4.05
C GLN A 79 8.64 -34.53 5.47
N SER A 80 9.62 -35.26 6.02
CA SER A 80 10.17 -34.95 7.34
C SER A 80 10.97 -33.64 7.35
N GLU A 81 11.70 -33.36 6.27
CA GLU A 81 12.40 -32.08 6.06
C GLU A 81 11.44 -30.89 5.96
N GLU A 82 10.34 -31.05 5.20
CA GLU A 82 9.30 -30.01 5.12
C GLU A 82 8.65 -29.72 6.48
N LEU A 83 8.38 -30.78 7.27
CA LEU A 83 7.85 -30.61 8.61
C LEU A 83 8.85 -29.89 9.52
N LEU A 84 10.14 -30.19 9.39
CA LEU A 84 11.19 -29.48 10.11
C LEU A 84 11.29 -28.02 9.66
N ALA A 85 11.24 -27.74 8.35
CA ALA A 85 11.28 -26.40 7.81
C ALA A 85 10.12 -25.53 8.34
N LYS A 86 8.91 -26.08 8.48
CA LYS A 86 7.75 -25.39 9.06
C LYS A 86 7.91 -25.01 10.54
N THR A 87 8.86 -25.62 11.26
CA THR A 87 9.16 -25.23 12.65
C THR A 87 10.04 -23.98 12.74
N ARG A 88 10.68 -23.59 11.64
CA ARG A 88 11.50 -22.39 11.56
C ARG A 88 10.77 -21.33 10.74
N ILE A 89 10.23 -20.34 11.44
CA ILE A 89 9.50 -19.24 10.82
C ILE A 89 10.48 -18.13 10.48
N THR A 90 10.51 -17.73 9.22
CA THR A 90 11.36 -16.64 8.72
C THR A 90 10.47 -15.55 8.12
N SER A 91 10.93 -14.30 8.18
CA SER A 91 10.23 -13.20 7.51
C SER A 91 10.23 -13.40 6.00
N PRO A 92 9.09 -13.24 5.31
CA PRO A 92 9.02 -13.28 3.84
C PRO A 92 9.51 -11.98 3.19
N ILE A 93 9.66 -10.91 3.95
CA ILE A 93 10.06 -9.57 3.47
C ILE A 93 11.17 -9.00 4.37
N ASP A 94 11.99 -8.14 3.80
CA ASP A 94 12.87 -7.27 4.56
C ASP A 94 12.03 -6.13 5.17
N GLY A 95 12.31 -5.74 6.42
CA GLY A 95 11.53 -4.69 7.06
C GLY A 95 11.80 -4.53 8.55
N VAL A 96 10.99 -3.70 9.18
CA VAL A 96 11.04 -3.41 10.61
C VAL A 96 9.91 -4.13 11.33
N VAL A 97 10.23 -4.75 12.46
CA VAL A 97 9.22 -5.37 13.33
C VAL A 97 8.45 -4.26 14.04
N ILE A 98 7.15 -4.15 13.73
CA ILE A 98 6.25 -3.16 14.34
C ILE A 98 5.70 -3.68 15.67
N GLN A 99 5.30 -4.95 15.68
CA GLN A 99 4.61 -5.55 16.81
C GLN A 99 5.05 -7.01 16.97
N VAL A 100 5.20 -7.45 18.21
CA VAL A 100 5.45 -8.84 18.56
C VAL A 100 4.34 -9.28 19.51
N ASP A 101 3.54 -10.25 19.07
CA ASP A 101 2.33 -10.69 19.80
C ASP A 101 2.57 -11.92 20.67
N VAL A 102 3.74 -12.55 20.54
CA VAL A 102 4.07 -13.81 21.25
C VAL A 102 5.32 -13.67 22.11
N LYS A 103 5.36 -14.39 23.21
CA LYS A 103 6.52 -14.46 24.09
C LYS A 103 7.15 -15.85 24.04
N VAL A 104 8.43 -15.91 24.40
CA VAL A 104 9.14 -17.19 24.50
C VAL A 104 8.44 -18.10 25.53
N GLY A 105 8.09 -19.31 25.11
CA GLY A 105 7.38 -20.30 25.91
C GLY A 105 5.87 -20.34 25.66
N GLU A 106 5.29 -19.41 24.87
CA GLU A 106 3.89 -19.46 24.48
C GLU A 106 3.66 -20.45 23.34
N THR A 107 2.49 -21.08 23.35
CA THR A 107 2.05 -21.99 22.28
C THR A 107 1.44 -21.18 21.15
N VAL A 108 1.97 -21.36 19.93
CA VAL A 108 1.40 -20.80 18.68
C VAL A 108 0.63 -21.89 17.94
N ILE A 109 -0.51 -21.51 17.38
CA ILE A 109 -1.39 -22.41 16.64
C ILE A 109 -1.24 -22.11 15.15
N ALA A 110 -0.89 -23.13 14.38
CA ALA A 110 -0.90 -23.01 12.92
C ALA A 110 -2.35 -22.85 12.43
N GLY A 111 -2.59 -21.86 11.53
CA GLY A 111 -3.88 -21.68 10.90
C GLY A 111 -4.26 -22.87 10.02
N THR A 112 -5.55 -23.17 9.99
CA THR A 112 -6.17 -24.12 9.05
C THR A 112 -7.25 -23.41 8.25
N THR A 113 -7.89 -24.10 7.30
CA THR A 113 -8.93 -23.51 6.46
C THR A 113 -10.07 -22.85 7.25
N ASN A 114 -10.38 -23.35 8.45
CA ASN A 114 -11.49 -22.89 9.28
C ASN A 114 -11.09 -22.22 10.60
N ILE A 115 -9.79 -22.19 10.92
CA ILE A 115 -9.29 -21.62 12.16
C ILE A 115 -8.14 -20.67 11.83
N PRO A 116 -8.27 -19.37 12.14
CA PRO A 116 -7.15 -18.45 11.96
C PRO A 116 -5.97 -18.84 12.85
N GLY A 117 -4.77 -18.77 12.32
CA GLY A 117 -3.54 -19.00 13.08
C GLY A 117 -3.21 -17.86 14.05
N SER A 118 -2.29 -18.14 14.98
CA SER A 118 -1.76 -17.10 15.86
C SER A 118 -0.86 -16.14 15.08
N THR A 119 -1.12 -14.84 15.20
CA THR A 119 -0.20 -13.81 14.73
C THR A 119 1.01 -13.78 15.65
N MET A 120 2.20 -13.96 15.13
CA MET A 120 3.44 -13.95 15.91
C MET A 120 4.06 -12.58 15.98
N MET A 121 4.16 -11.90 14.85
CA MET A 121 4.70 -10.55 14.74
C MET A 121 4.17 -9.88 13.47
N VAL A 122 4.20 -8.56 13.47
CA VAL A 122 3.89 -7.72 12.32
C VAL A 122 5.17 -7.05 11.85
N ILE A 123 5.49 -7.26 10.57
CA ILE A 123 6.67 -6.67 9.92
C ILE A 123 6.17 -5.77 8.80
N ALA A 124 6.70 -4.55 8.71
CA ALA A 124 6.40 -3.64 7.62
C ALA A 124 7.68 -3.14 6.95
N ASP A 125 7.54 -2.85 5.68
CA ASP A 125 8.55 -2.15 4.90
C ASP A 125 8.45 -0.64 5.19
N PRO A 126 9.48 0.01 5.74
CA PRO A 126 9.48 1.44 6.02
C PRO A 126 9.79 2.30 4.79
N SER A 127 9.98 1.71 3.62
CA SER A 127 10.37 2.43 2.40
C SER A 127 9.28 3.36 1.89
N GLU A 128 8.01 3.01 2.14
CA GLU A 128 6.84 3.77 1.78
C GLU A 128 5.90 3.92 2.98
N THR A 129 5.43 5.13 3.21
CA THR A 129 4.44 5.43 4.26
C THR A 129 3.14 5.82 3.60
N LEU A 130 2.07 5.10 3.94
CA LEU A 130 0.72 5.37 3.48
C LEU A 130 -0.11 5.96 4.61
N THR A 131 -0.82 7.03 4.31
CA THR A 131 -1.82 7.62 5.20
C THR A 131 -3.21 7.28 4.66
N GLU A 132 -4.09 6.82 5.54
CA GLU A 132 -5.49 6.54 5.23
C GLU A 132 -6.36 7.62 5.85
N VAL A 133 -7.09 8.35 5.02
CA VAL A 133 -8.05 9.39 5.44
C VAL A 133 -9.45 9.05 4.94
N GLN A 134 -10.45 9.51 5.67
CA GLN A 134 -11.86 9.36 5.30
C GLN A 134 -12.37 10.68 4.77
N VAL A 135 -12.85 10.66 3.52
CA VAL A 135 -13.44 11.81 2.84
C VAL A 135 -14.95 11.60 2.76
N ASP A 136 -15.72 12.63 3.10
CA ASP A 136 -17.18 12.57 3.05
C ASP A 136 -17.70 12.40 1.62
N GLU A 137 -18.90 11.82 1.48
CA GLU A 137 -19.56 11.62 0.19
C GLU A 137 -19.80 12.94 -0.56
N ALA A 138 -20.00 14.04 0.15
CA ALA A 138 -20.21 15.35 -0.47
C ALA A 138 -18.96 15.86 -1.21
N ASP A 139 -17.76 15.57 -0.67
CA ASP A 139 -16.50 16.12 -1.15
C ASP A 139 -15.75 15.20 -2.12
N ILE A 140 -16.07 13.90 -2.11
CA ILE A 140 -15.34 12.89 -2.88
C ILE A 140 -15.40 13.11 -4.40
N ALA A 141 -16.44 13.79 -4.89
CA ALA A 141 -16.62 14.09 -6.31
C ALA A 141 -15.48 14.95 -6.90
N GLN A 142 -14.83 15.75 -6.07
CA GLN A 142 -13.73 16.63 -6.46
C GLN A 142 -12.36 15.99 -6.26
N VAL A 143 -12.28 14.87 -5.53
CA VAL A 143 -11.03 14.18 -5.21
C VAL A 143 -10.64 13.21 -6.31
N ARG A 144 -9.40 13.30 -6.78
CA ARG A 144 -8.84 12.47 -7.86
C ARG A 144 -7.48 11.91 -7.49
N VAL A 145 -7.17 10.74 -8.03
CA VAL A 145 -5.83 10.15 -7.91
C VAL A 145 -4.79 11.06 -8.57
N GLY A 146 -3.67 11.27 -7.90
CA GLY A 146 -2.59 12.14 -8.33
C GLY A 146 -2.65 13.56 -7.79
N GLN A 147 -3.71 13.97 -7.10
CA GLN A 147 -3.76 15.27 -6.43
C GLN A 147 -2.80 15.29 -5.23
N ARG A 148 -2.26 16.48 -4.97
CA ARG A 148 -1.41 16.76 -3.81
C ARG A 148 -2.26 16.89 -2.56
N ALA A 149 -1.71 16.41 -1.45
CA ALA A 149 -2.30 16.57 -0.14
C ALA A 149 -1.21 16.93 0.89
N ASP A 150 -1.57 17.79 1.82
CA ASP A 150 -0.77 18.09 2.99
C ASP A 150 -1.36 17.36 4.19
N VAL A 151 -0.54 16.54 4.84
CA VAL A 151 -0.96 15.68 5.95
C VAL A 151 -0.35 16.19 7.24
N PHE A 152 -1.20 16.49 8.21
CA PHE A 152 -0.85 16.97 9.54
C PHE A 152 -1.00 15.83 10.54
N THR A 153 0.05 15.52 11.26
CA THR A 153 -0.01 14.55 12.34
C THR A 153 -0.35 15.22 13.66
N ALA A 154 -1.05 14.52 14.54
CA ALA A 154 -1.37 15.06 15.87
C ALA A 154 -0.12 15.41 16.70
N ALA A 155 1.03 14.81 16.38
CA ALA A 155 2.30 15.10 17.06
C ALA A 155 2.99 16.38 16.53
N PHE A 156 2.70 16.79 15.30
CA PHE A 156 3.29 17.95 14.62
C PHE A 156 2.19 18.70 13.85
N PRO A 157 1.35 19.46 14.55
CA PRO A 157 0.17 20.11 13.93
C PRO A 157 0.53 21.25 12.98
N ASP A 158 1.69 21.87 13.18
CA ASP A 158 2.12 23.07 12.43
C ASP A 158 3.05 22.73 11.25
N THR A 159 3.40 21.46 11.07
CA THR A 159 4.34 21.05 10.01
C THR A 159 3.66 20.04 9.09
N PRO A 160 3.22 20.49 7.90
CA PRO A 160 2.61 19.60 6.93
C PRO A 160 3.63 18.61 6.35
N LEU A 161 3.17 17.40 6.14
CA LEU A 161 3.87 16.38 5.40
C LEU A 161 3.22 16.27 4.04
N THR A 162 3.98 16.48 2.98
CA THR A 162 3.46 16.40 1.63
C THR A 162 3.24 14.95 1.20
N GLY A 163 2.22 14.75 0.39
CA GLY A 163 1.91 13.46 -0.18
C GLY A 163 1.02 13.58 -1.41
N THR A 164 0.82 12.46 -2.08
CA THR A 164 0.01 12.37 -3.29
C THR A 164 -1.05 11.30 -3.14
N ILE A 165 -2.26 11.56 -3.60
CA ILE A 165 -3.35 10.58 -3.57
C ILE A 165 -2.99 9.40 -4.48
N GLN A 166 -2.82 8.23 -3.87
CA GLN A 166 -2.49 7.00 -4.57
C GLN A 166 -3.74 6.24 -5.03
N SER A 167 -4.76 6.18 -4.17
CA SER A 167 -5.99 5.46 -4.50
C SER A 167 -7.18 5.95 -3.68
N ILE A 168 -8.36 5.76 -4.25
CA ILE A 168 -9.66 6.10 -3.65
C ILE A 168 -10.48 4.81 -3.63
N ALA A 169 -11.09 4.47 -2.49
CA ALA A 169 -11.95 3.30 -2.39
C ALA A 169 -13.21 3.48 -3.26
N SER A 170 -13.57 2.46 -4.01
CA SER A 170 -14.77 2.47 -4.87
C SER A 170 -16.08 2.28 -4.09
N VAL A 171 -16.01 1.96 -2.80
CA VAL A 171 -17.18 1.71 -1.96
C VAL A 171 -17.11 2.57 -0.71
N ALA A 172 -18.17 3.33 -0.47
CA ALA A 172 -18.34 4.07 0.76
C ALA A 172 -18.52 3.14 1.97
N ARG A 173 -18.04 3.56 3.11
CA ARG A 173 -18.20 2.87 4.38
C ARG A 173 -18.78 3.82 5.41
N GLN A 174 -19.65 3.29 6.25
CA GLN A 174 -20.12 4.04 7.41
C GLN A 174 -19.15 3.82 8.56
N THR A 175 -18.64 4.91 9.10
CA THR A 175 -17.79 4.85 10.28
C THR A 175 -18.67 4.70 11.54
N PRO A 176 -18.36 3.76 12.43
CA PRO A 176 -19.11 3.62 13.68
C PRO A 176 -19.14 4.94 14.46
N GLY A 177 -20.36 5.45 14.72
CA GLY A 177 -20.58 6.72 15.41
C GLY A 177 -20.78 7.94 14.51
N GLN A 178 -20.67 7.82 13.19
CA GLN A 178 -21.01 8.86 12.22
C GLN A 178 -22.22 8.43 11.37
N ALA A 179 -23.10 9.38 11.07
CA ALA A 179 -24.28 9.13 10.25
C ALA A 179 -23.96 9.22 8.74
N SER A 180 -22.87 9.89 8.38
CA SER A 180 -22.45 10.09 6.99
C SER A 180 -21.66 8.90 6.44
N LEU A 181 -21.76 8.70 5.13
CA LEU A 181 -20.93 7.76 4.37
C LEU A 181 -19.61 8.43 4.01
N SER A 182 -18.52 7.69 4.15
CA SER A 182 -17.18 8.17 3.81
C SER A 182 -16.44 7.21 2.91
N PHE A 183 -15.57 7.74 2.07
CA PHE A 183 -14.67 7.00 1.19
C PHE A 183 -13.26 7.00 1.78
N LEU A 184 -12.64 5.83 1.79
CA LEU A 184 -11.24 5.70 2.21
C LEU A 184 -10.32 6.16 1.08
N VAL A 185 -9.53 7.19 1.35
CA VAL A 185 -8.52 7.73 0.44
C VAL A 185 -7.14 7.39 1.00
N LYS A 186 -6.27 6.83 0.16
CA LYS A 186 -4.89 6.52 0.51
C LYS A 186 -3.96 7.54 -0.11
N ILE A 187 -3.17 8.17 0.74
CA ILE A 187 -2.18 9.17 0.39
C ILE A 187 -0.79 8.56 0.58
N LEU A 188 -0.01 8.51 -0.48
CA LEU A 188 1.40 8.14 -0.43
C LEU A 188 2.20 9.36 0.01
N MET A 189 2.89 9.22 1.14
CA MET A 189 3.68 10.29 1.72
C MET A 189 5.02 10.40 1.01
N ASP A 190 5.48 11.62 0.79
CA ASP A 190 6.82 11.89 0.31
C ASP A 190 7.86 11.55 1.39
N LYS A 191 9.03 11.05 0.97
CA LYS A 191 10.11 10.71 1.90
C LYS A 191 10.63 11.97 2.57
N GLN A 192 10.44 12.05 3.89
CA GLN A 192 11.04 13.09 4.71
C GLN A 192 11.96 12.45 5.76
N ASP A 193 13.25 12.70 5.64
CA ASP A 193 14.27 12.12 6.55
C ASP A 193 14.24 12.70 7.98
N THR A 194 13.50 13.79 8.20
CA THR A 194 13.55 14.55 9.47
C THR A 194 12.49 14.17 10.49
N MET A 195 11.37 13.57 10.09
CA MET A 195 10.27 13.23 10.99
C MET A 195 10.12 11.72 11.17
N ARG A 196 10.17 11.27 12.41
CA ARG A 196 9.87 9.87 12.76
C ARG A 196 8.36 9.68 12.96
N ILE A 197 7.65 9.43 11.88
CA ILE A 197 6.24 9.04 11.93
C ILE A 197 6.15 7.58 12.34
N ARG A 198 5.18 7.26 13.21
CA ARG A 198 4.92 5.88 13.61
C ARG A 198 3.56 5.41 13.07
N PRO A 199 3.45 4.17 12.57
CA PRO A 199 2.17 3.60 12.22
C PRO A 199 1.16 3.70 13.36
N GLY A 200 -0.10 4.02 13.03
CA GLY A 200 -1.18 4.20 14.02
C GLY A 200 -1.34 5.60 14.59
N MET A 201 -0.55 6.58 14.14
CA MET A 201 -0.78 7.98 14.49
C MET A 201 -2.03 8.51 13.79
N SER A 202 -2.82 9.31 14.52
CA SER A 202 -3.94 10.05 13.94
C SER A 202 -3.44 11.21 13.10
N VAL A 203 -4.11 11.44 11.98
CA VAL A 203 -3.75 12.48 11.00
C VAL A 203 -4.99 13.23 10.53
N ARG A 204 -4.77 14.47 10.07
CA ARG A 204 -5.68 15.27 9.26
C ARG A 204 -4.99 15.49 7.91
N ALA A 205 -5.74 15.50 6.82
CA ALA A 205 -5.21 15.81 5.51
C ALA A 205 -6.02 16.92 4.86
N ASP A 206 -5.34 17.87 4.27
CA ASP A 206 -5.89 18.91 3.42
C ASP A 206 -5.58 18.53 1.97
N ILE A 207 -6.61 18.25 1.18
CA ILE A 207 -6.48 17.77 -0.20
C ILE A 207 -6.72 18.96 -1.14
N TYR A 208 -5.77 19.21 -2.02
CA TYR A 208 -5.89 20.27 -3.03
C TYR A 208 -6.65 19.73 -4.24
N THR A 209 -7.93 20.11 -4.35
CA THR A 209 -8.82 19.63 -5.41
C THR A 209 -8.58 20.37 -6.71
N GLU A 210 -8.31 21.68 -6.62
CA GLU A 210 -8.00 22.55 -7.74
C GLU A 210 -6.86 23.50 -7.37
N SER A 211 -6.07 23.92 -8.34
CA SER A 211 -5.02 24.92 -8.21
C SER A 211 -5.02 25.80 -9.44
N SER A 212 -4.81 27.09 -9.25
CA SER A 212 -4.60 28.04 -10.33
C SER A 212 -3.22 28.67 -10.15
N ASP A 213 -2.41 28.62 -11.18
CA ASP A 213 -1.08 29.21 -11.19
C ASP A 213 -1.14 30.59 -11.85
N GLU A 214 -0.37 31.56 -11.29
CA GLU A 214 -0.24 32.93 -11.84
C GLU A 214 -1.56 33.67 -11.96
N THR A 215 -2.42 33.59 -10.93
CA THR A 215 -3.72 34.29 -10.91
C THR A 215 -3.70 35.44 -9.90
N LEU A 216 -4.59 36.44 -10.12
CA LEU A 216 -4.84 37.48 -9.12
C LEU A 216 -5.70 36.89 -8.02
N ALA A 217 -5.30 37.06 -6.78
CA ALA A 217 -6.06 36.65 -5.60
C ALA A 217 -6.34 37.86 -4.71
N VAL A 218 -7.54 37.89 -4.17
CA VAL A 218 -7.93 38.87 -3.15
C VAL A 218 -8.50 38.17 -1.94
N PRO A 219 -8.42 38.76 -0.73
CA PRO A 219 -9.06 38.15 0.43
C PRO A 219 -10.55 37.88 0.18
N VAL A 220 -11.04 36.69 0.53
CA VAL A 220 -12.42 36.28 0.27
C VAL A 220 -13.44 37.28 0.82
N GLN A 221 -13.13 37.92 1.93
CA GLN A 221 -13.98 38.97 2.55
C GLN A 221 -14.09 40.25 1.73
N ALA A 222 -13.21 40.50 0.77
CA ALA A 222 -13.24 41.68 -0.08
C ALA A 222 -14.22 41.54 -1.27
N VAL A 223 -14.65 40.32 -1.58
CA VAL A 223 -15.59 40.05 -2.66
C VAL A 223 -16.99 40.09 -2.13
N LEU A 224 -17.79 40.94 -2.76
CA LEU A 224 -19.19 41.15 -2.44
C LEU A 224 -20.07 40.63 -3.59
N TYR A 225 -21.27 40.17 -3.24
CA TYR A 225 -22.23 39.63 -4.19
C TYR A 225 -23.49 40.50 -4.19
N ASP A 226 -23.99 40.84 -5.38
CA ASP A 226 -25.22 41.57 -5.54
C ASP A 226 -26.24 40.69 -6.27
N GLU A 227 -27.45 40.59 -5.75
CA GLU A 227 -28.53 39.88 -6.42
C GLU A 227 -29.14 40.82 -7.46
N VAL A 228 -28.76 40.69 -8.70
CA VAL A 228 -29.44 41.40 -9.80
C VAL A 228 -30.70 40.62 -10.17
N ILE A 229 -31.82 41.07 -9.67
CA ILE A 229 -33.13 40.56 -10.09
C ILE A 229 -33.46 41.15 -11.45
N ASP A 230 -33.07 40.50 -12.51
CA ASP A 230 -33.49 40.88 -13.86
C ASP A 230 -34.92 40.34 -14.07
N GLN A 231 -35.87 41.27 -14.30
CA GLN A 231 -37.29 40.95 -14.38
C GLN A 231 -37.69 40.25 -15.69
N GLU A 232 -36.79 40.05 -16.62
CA GLU A 232 -37.05 39.48 -17.94
C GLU A 232 -36.44 38.06 -18.18
N GLU A 233 -35.56 37.56 -17.32
CA GLU A 233 -35.07 36.17 -17.40
C GLU A 233 -35.24 35.46 -16.06
N GLU A 234 -35.76 34.22 -16.07
CA GLU A 234 -35.86 33.33 -14.90
C GLU A 234 -34.46 32.84 -14.50
N GLY A 235 -33.66 33.72 -13.85
CA GLY A 235 -32.35 33.38 -13.29
C GLY A 235 -31.77 34.64 -12.66
N ALA A 236 -31.67 34.68 -11.35
CA ALA A 236 -30.87 35.68 -10.66
C ALA A 236 -29.40 35.40 -10.97
N GLU A 237 -28.74 36.19 -11.79
CA GLU A 237 -27.30 36.16 -11.94
C GLU A 237 -26.66 36.89 -10.76
N GLU A 238 -25.95 36.16 -9.91
CA GLU A 238 -25.11 36.75 -8.87
C GLU A 238 -23.93 37.45 -9.51
N GLN A 239 -23.91 38.78 -9.46
CA GLN A 239 -22.75 39.57 -9.90
C GLN A 239 -21.80 39.80 -8.75
N SER A 240 -20.56 39.31 -8.90
CA SER A 240 -19.49 39.54 -7.96
C SER A 240 -18.82 40.90 -8.21
N TYR A 241 -18.53 41.66 -7.16
CA TYR A 241 -17.82 42.91 -7.26
C TYR A 241 -16.90 43.14 -6.08
N VAL A 242 -15.90 43.98 -6.27
CA VAL A 242 -14.98 44.45 -5.27
C VAL A 242 -14.92 45.96 -5.24
N PHE A 243 -14.54 46.54 -4.11
CA PHE A 243 -14.20 47.95 -4.04
C PHE A 243 -12.70 48.14 -4.19
N VAL A 244 -12.30 49.00 -5.14
CA VAL A 244 -10.90 49.44 -5.35
C VAL A 244 -10.75 50.88 -4.94
N MET A 245 -9.59 51.20 -4.40
CA MET A 245 -9.27 52.61 -4.11
C MET A 245 -8.60 53.24 -5.33
N GLN A 246 -9.22 54.27 -5.88
CA GLN A 246 -8.68 55.10 -6.97
C GLN A 246 -8.71 56.59 -6.57
N ASP A 247 -7.57 57.23 -6.53
CA ASP A 247 -7.40 58.64 -6.13
C ASP A 247 -8.01 58.95 -4.73
N GLY A 248 -7.89 58.05 -3.77
CA GLY A 248 -8.42 58.19 -2.40
C GLY A 248 -9.91 57.98 -2.29
N LYS A 249 -10.60 57.48 -3.33
CA LYS A 249 -12.04 57.22 -3.36
C LYS A 249 -12.35 55.77 -3.69
N THR A 250 -13.49 55.31 -3.22
CA THR A 250 -14.00 53.98 -3.53
C THR A 250 -14.60 53.94 -4.93
N VAL A 251 -14.19 52.94 -5.70
CA VAL A 251 -14.78 52.63 -7.00
C VAL A 251 -15.25 51.19 -6.98
N ARG A 252 -16.53 50.98 -7.31
CA ARG A 252 -17.08 49.62 -7.48
C ARG A 252 -16.63 49.06 -8.80
N ARG A 253 -16.08 47.81 -8.76
CA ARG A 253 -15.65 47.11 -9.96
C ARG A 253 -16.21 45.70 -9.99
N ASN A 254 -16.93 45.35 -11.03
CA ASN A 254 -17.42 44.01 -11.25
C ASN A 254 -16.26 43.10 -11.63
N VAL A 255 -16.24 41.90 -11.05
CA VAL A 255 -15.17 40.91 -11.22
C VAL A 255 -15.77 39.55 -11.55
N GLU A 256 -15.06 38.77 -12.33
CA GLU A 256 -15.33 37.34 -12.48
C GLU A 256 -14.45 36.57 -11.49
N VAL A 257 -15.10 35.82 -10.62
CA VAL A 257 -14.42 35.00 -9.61
C VAL A 257 -14.11 33.60 -10.15
N GLY A 258 -13.03 33.02 -9.66
CA GLY A 258 -12.63 31.65 -9.97
C GLY A 258 -12.72 30.76 -8.75
N ILE A 259 -11.66 29.96 -8.52
CA ILE A 259 -11.57 29.07 -7.34
C ILE A 259 -11.40 29.90 -6.07
N SER A 260 -11.87 29.35 -4.95
CA SER A 260 -11.80 29.98 -3.63
C SER A 260 -11.08 29.07 -2.66
N SER A 261 -10.26 29.67 -1.79
CA SER A 261 -9.70 29.02 -0.61
C SER A 261 -10.39 29.55 0.66
N ASP A 262 -9.93 29.12 1.82
CA ASP A 262 -10.42 29.64 3.11
C ASP A 262 -10.11 31.12 3.32
N SER A 263 -9.05 31.65 2.70
CA SER A 263 -8.56 33.02 2.86
C SER A 263 -8.72 33.88 1.63
N ASP A 264 -8.57 33.28 0.44
CA ASP A 264 -8.39 34.02 -0.81
C ASP A 264 -9.36 33.55 -1.90
N GLN A 265 -9.81 34.49 -2.71
CA GLN A 265 -10.67 34.31 -3.90
C GLN A 265 -9.88 34.65 -5.16
N GLU A 266 -9.83 33.72 -6.11
CA GLU A 266 -9.30 33.99 -7.45
C GLU A 266 -10.16 35.01 -8.19
N ILE A 267 -9.51 35.94 -8.87
CA ILE A 267 -10.16 36.89 -9.79
C ILE A 267 -9.65 36.60 -11.22
N ARG A 268 -10.57 36.15 -12.09
CA ARG A 268 -10.23 35.80 -13.47
C ARG A 268 -10.21 37.03 -14.39
N SER A 269 -11.12 37.99 -14.10
CA SER A 269 -11.19 39.23 -14.87
C SER A 269 -11.77 40.37 -14.03
N GLY A 270 -11.51 41.63 -14.41
CA GLY A 270 -12.05 42.80 -13.76
C GLY A 270 -11.08 43.52 -12.82
N LEU A 271 -9.91 42.97 -12.49
CA LEU A 271 -8.85 43.65 -11.73
C LEU A 271 -7.52 43.59 -12.47
N GLU A 272 -6.65 44.58 -12.23
CA GLU A 272 -5.29 44.65 -12.74
C GLU A 272 -4.30 44.47 -11.57
N GLU A 273 -3.10 43.95 -11.88
CA GLU A 273 -2.03 43.76 -10.89
C GLU A 273 -1.57 45.12 -10.34
N GLY A 274 -1.53 45.26 -9.03
CA GLY A 274 -1.13 46.46 -8.31
C GLY A 274 -2.27 47.40 -7.92
N GLU A 275 -3.52 47.10 -8.25
CA GLU A 275 -4.68 47.83 -7.74
C GLU A 275 -4.89 47.55 -6.23
N LEU A 276 -5.25 48.60 -5.49
CA LEU A 276 -5.55 48.51 -4.06
C LEU A 276 -7.01 48.09 -3.85
N VAL A 277 -7.22 46.85 -3.41
CA VAL A 277 -8.54 46.33 -3.09
C VAL A 277 -8.84 46.58 -1.61
N ILE A 278 -10.04 47.07 -1.32
CA ILE A 278 -10.49 47.35 0.04
C ILE A 278 -10.93 46.05 0.70
N SER A 279 -10.18 45.57 1.69
CA SER A 279 -10.41 44.33 2.41
C SER A 279 -10.89 44.52 3.86
N GLY A 280 -11.44 45.67 4.18
CA GLY A 280 -11.88 46.03 5.50
C GLY A 280 -12.91 45.07 6.10
N PRO A 281 -13.32 45.29 7.37
CA PRO A 281 -14.30 44.40 8.01
C PRO A 281 -15.60 44.32 7.16
N TYR A 282 -16.09 43.10 6.93
CA TYR A 282 -17.28 42.84 6.08
C TYR A 282 -18.48 43.74 6.40
N ARG A 283 -18.67 44.12 7.68
CA ARG A 283 -19.71 45.04 8.13
C ARG A 283 -19.55 46.43 7.50
N VAL A 284 -18.32 46.92 7.32
CA VAL A 284 -18.03 48.23 6.71
C VAL A 284 -18.24 48.15 5.19
N LEU A 285 -17.71 47.09 4.57
CA LEU A 285 -17.83 46.89 3.11
C LEU A 285 -19.27 46.85 2.62
N ARG A 286 -20.22 46.28 3.39
CA ARG A 286 -21.64 46.23 3.03
C ARG A 286 -22.35 47.58 3.02
N HIS A 287 -21.79 48.57 3.69
CA HIS A 287 -22.37 49.94 3.76
C HIS A 287 -21.55 50.95 2.96
N LEU A 288 -20.42 50.53 2.41
CA LEU A 288 -19.56 51.35 1.61
C LEU A 288 -20.26 51.72 0.27
N THR A 289 -20.26 53.00 -0.05
CA THR A 289 -20.85 53.50 -1.31
C THR A 289 -19.76 54.01 -2.26
N GLU A 290 -20.07 54.00 -3.55
CA GLU A 290 -19.14 54.46 -4.57
C GLU A 290 -18.88 55.97 -4.38
N GLY A 291 -17.60 56.35 -4.39
CA GLY A 291 -17.15 57.76 -4.23
C GLY A 291 -16.86 58.20 -2.80
N GLU A 292 -16.98 57.31 -1.79
CA GLU A 292 -16.55 57.62 -0.41
C GLU A 292 -15.04 57.76 -0.32
N ASP A 293 -14.59 58.67 0.52
CA ASP A 293 -13.17 58.86 0.80
C ASP A 293 -12.66 57.76 1.70
N VAL A 294 -11.55 57.09 1.30
CA VAL A 294 -10.90 56.01 2.04
C VAL A 294 -9.44 56.29 2.15
N GLU A 295 -8.88 55.90 3.27
CA GLU A 295 -7.43 55.96 3.55
C GLU A 295 -6.88 54.54 3.74
N VAL A 296 -5.61 54.35 3.36
CA VAL A 296 -4.91 53.09 3.59
C VAL A 296 -4.65 52.98 5.09
N ALA A 297 -5.17 51.92 5.75
CA ALA A 297 -4.87 51.64 7.14
C ALA A 297 -3.39 51.32 7.29
N ASP A 298 -2.70 51.99 8.23
CA ASP A 298 -1.30 51.71 8.56
C ASP A 298 -1.29 50.50 9.51
N PRO A 299 -0.69 49.34 9.12
CA PRO A 299 -0.75 48.12 9.92
C PRO A 299 -0.10 48.28 11.34
N ASP A 300 0.67 49.34 11.56
CA ASP A 300 1.32 49.60 12.85
C ASP A 300 0.44 50.42 13.83
N ASN A 301 -0.73 50.89 13.43
CA ASN A 301 -1.56 51.78 14.25
C ASN A 301 -2.84 51.14 14.86
N ASP A 302 -3.09 49.85 14.62
CA ASP A 302 -4.31 49.15 15.10
C ASP A 302 -4.21 48.63 16.56
N SER A 303 -3.24 49.10 17.36
CA SER A 303 -3.04 48.60 18.76
C SER A 303 -3.59 49.49 19.87
N GLU A 304 -4.32 50.57 19.61
CA GLU A 304 -4.69 51.49 20.70
C GLU A 304 -6.18 51.80 20.92
N ASP A 305 -7.16 51.17 20.25
CA ASP A 305 -8.55 51.58 20.42
C ASP A 305 -9.57 50.45 20.76
N ASP A 306 -9.17 49.49 21.57
CA ASP A 306 -10.07 48.48 22.14
C ASP A 306 -10.08 48.58 23.71
N SER A 307 -10.36 49.79 24.21
CA SER A 307 -10.67 49.99 25.62
C SER A 307 -11.69 51.11 25.82
N ASP A 308 -13.01 50.77 25.62
CA ASP A 308 -14.10 51.35 26.46
C ASP A 308 -15.33 50.41 26.43
#